data_4d37632f9b4a6ce29282fc1c10092266
#
_entry.id   4d37632f9b4a6ce29282fc1c10092266
#
_cell.length_a   1.000
_cell.length_b   1.000
_cell.length_c   1.000
_cell.angle_alpha   90.00
_cell.angle_beta   90.00
_cell.angle_gamma   90.00
#
_symmetry.space_group_name_H-M   'P 1'
#
loop_
_entity.id
_entity.type
_entity.pdbx_description
1 polymer ?
#
loop_
_entity_poly.entity_id
_entity_poly.type
_entity_poly.pdbx_seq_one_letter_code
_entity_poly.pdbx_strand_id
1 'polypeptide(L)'
;MKIPFEIGNKKFLLEPYRTHQEKDILLASSFDVKDYDRIFEIIGFKYNGYLSDNEKKAILYKYREISIGDEVDVKFKCDNCGQGGEGVLEASNFTIPSKRNDEDVKKLDMPVHDTTLQHFVDFGVDELDIDEFEELKDRVQDNQVTFDFIRTVKCMKCQTEKKFDLSALDYIIEIMSDDTLMSMYKSYNFLIYFGHHTKEGVDSMYPFERSIFIGLLNKTKEDLTK
;
A
#
# COMPACT_ATOMS: atom_id res chain seq x y z
N MET A 1 5.44 3.37 18.57
CA MET A 1 5.75 1.91 18.47
C MET A 1 6.49 1.69 17.17
N LYS A 2 7.66 1.02 17.19
CA LYS A 2 8.42 0.73 15.98
C LYS A 2 8.41 -0.78 15.75
N ILE A 3 8.13 -1.18 14.53
CA ILE A 3 7.97 -2.59 14.13
C ILE A 3 9.11 -2.96 13.20
N PRO A 4 9.88 -4.01 13.50
CA PRO A 4 10.94 -4.47 12.62
C PRO A 4 10.34 -5.11 11.36
N PHE A 5 10.93 -4.79 10.21
CA PHE A 5 10.59 -5.35 8.93
C PHE A 5 11.87 -5.60 8.13
N GLU A 6 12.00 -6.75 7.51
CA GLU A 6 13.20 -7.16 6.79
C GLU A 6 12.86 -7.56 5.36
N ILE A 7 13.64 -7.08 4.41
CA ILE A 7 13.58 -7.50 3.00
C ILE A 7 14.98 -7.90 2.57
N GLY A 8 15.21 -9.20 2.39
CA GLY A 8 16.55 -9.72 2.14
C GLY A 8 17.51 -9.33 3.26
N ASN A 9 18.58 -8.61 2.91
CA ASN A 9 19.57 -8.11 3.86
C ASN A 9 19.22 -6.74 4.47
N LYS A 10 18.14 -6.11 4.00
CA LYS A 10 17.74 -4.77 4.42
C LYS A 10 16.82 -4.86 5.63
N LYS A 11 17.15 -4.09 6.66
CA LYS A 11 16.38 -4.04 7.91
C LYS A 11 15.81 -2.65 8.11
N PHE A 12 14.52 -2.60 8.37
CA PHE A 12 13.77 -1.37 8.59
C PHE A 12 13.10 -1.38 9.96
N LEU A 13 12.89 -0.20 10.50
CA LEU A 13 12.05 0.03 11.68
C LEU A 13 10.90 0.93 11.25
N LEU A 14 9.74 0.33 11.02
CA LEU A 14 8.56 1.02 10.56
C LEU A 14 7.75 1.53 11.75
N GLU A 15 7.23 2.74 11.65
CA GLU A 15 6.31 3.32 12.62
C GLU A 15 4.97 3.60 11.92
N PRO A 16 3.83 3.16 12.49
CA PRO A 16 2.54 3.45 11.89
C PRO A 16 2.38 4.95 11.60
N TYR A 17 1.86 5.29 10.44
CA TYR A 17 1.62 6.70 10.12
C TYR A 17 0.46 7.27 10.94
N ARG A 18 0.43 8.60 11.05
CA ARG A 18 -0.58 9.33 11.82
C ARG A 18 -1.74 9.75 10.94
N THR A 19 -2.85 10.10 11.55
CA THR A 19 -4.06 10.57 10.86
C THR A 19 -3.80 11.77 9.95
N HIS A 20 -2.91 12.70 10.33
CA HIS A 20 -2.54 13.81 9.44
C HIS A 20 -1.78 13.33 8.20
N GLN A 21 -0.91 12.32 8.33
CA GLN A 21 -0.16 11.74 7.21
C GLN A 21 -1.10 10.98 6.26
N GLU A 22 -2.07 10.22 6.81
CA GLU A 22 -3.12 9.60 6.01
C GLU A 22 -3.92 10.62 5.19
N LYS A 23 -4.29 11.74 5.81
CA LYS A 23 -4.94 12.85 5.12
C LYS A 23 -4.07 13.41 3.99
N ASP A 24 -2.77 13.57 4.22
CA ASP A 24 -1.85 14.10 3.22
C ASP A 24 -1.63 13.10 2.07
N ILE A 25 -1.68 11.79 2.32
CA ILE A 25 -1.70 10.75 1.27
C ILE A 25 -2.98 10.90 0.41
N LEU A 26 -4.15 11.01 1.03
CA LEU A 26 -5.42 11.21 0.32
C LEU A 26 -5.44 12.51 -0.49
N LEU A 27 -4.84 13.59 0.01
CA LEU A 27 -4.68 14.83 -0.74
C LEU A 27 -3.74 14.65 -1.93
N ALA A 28 -2.60 13.99 -1.73
CA ALA A 28 -1.64 13.73 -2.80
C ALA A 28 -2.27 12.89 -3.92
N SER A 29 -3.05 11.87 -3.58
CA SER A 29 -3.76 11.04 -4.57
C SER A 29 -4.78 11.86 -5.38
N SER A 30 -5.43 12.86 -4.76
CA SER A 30 -6.38 13.75 -5.43
C SER A 30 -5.73 14.66 -6.48
N PHE A 31 -4.42 14.86 -6.41
CA PHE A 31 -3.63 15.66 -7.37
C PHE A 31 -2.84 14.80 -8.37
N ASP A 32 -3.18 13.53 -8.52
CA ASP A 32 -2.56 12.58 -9.46
C ASP A 32 -1.06 12.34 -9.19
N VAL A 33 -0.63 12.50 -7.94
CA VAL A 33 0.74 12.21 -7.52
C VAL A 33 0.91 10.71 -7.34
N LYS A 34 1.57 10.07 -8.32
CA LYS A 34 1.82 8.63 -8.39
C LYS A 34 3.30 8.34 -8.19
N ASP A 35 3.82 8.64 -7.01
CA ASP A 35 5.23 8.46 -6.71
C ASP A 35 5.39 7.84 -5.32
N TYR A 36 6.05 6.69 -5.26
CA TYR A 36 6.38 6.00 -4.01
C TYR A 36 7.21 6.88 -3.07
N ASP A 37 8.18 7.59 -3.63
CA ASP A 37 9.09 8.41 -2.82
C ASP A 37 8.34 9.58 -2.18
N ARG A 38 7.33 10.11 -2.87
CA ARG A 38 6.44 11.12 -2.30
C ARG A 38 5.61 10.59 -1.14
N ILE A 39 5.10 9.37 -1.24
CA ILE A 39 4.38 8.73 -0.12
C ILE A 39 5.34 8.50 1.04
N PHE A 40 6.56 8.04 0.78
CA PHE A 40 7.58 7.85 1.81
C PHE A 40 7.94 9.16 2.53
N GLU A 41 8.03 10.28 1.80
CA GLU A 41 8.20 11.59 2.41
C GLU A 41 7.06 11.94 3.38
N ILE A 42 5.81 11.74 2.95
CA ILE A 42 4.62 12.03 3.77
C ILE A 42 4.62 11.20 5.05
N ILE A 43 4.90 9.89 4.97
CA ILE A 43 4.93 9.02 6.15
C ILE A 43 6.23 9.15 6.95
N GLY A 44 7.20 9.93 6.48
CA GLY A 44 8.48 10.13 7.14
C GLY A 44 9.43 8.94 7.06
N PHE A 45 9.21 8.03 6.11
CA PHE A 45 10.09 6.90 5.89
C PHE A 45 11.36 7.33 5.16
N LYS A 46 12.50 6.93 5.70
CA LYS A 46 13.82 7.20 5.10
C LYS A 46 14.59 5.90 4.97
N TYR A 47 15.23 5.73 3.86
CA TYR A 47 16.11 4.60 3.60
C TYR A 47 17.41 5.05 2.94
N ASN A 48 18.44 4.26 3.11
CA ASN A 48 19.72 4.46 2.47
C ASN A 48 19.96 3.32 1.47
N GLY A 49 20.41 3.68 0.28
CA GLY A 49 20.65 2.73 -0.79
C GLY A 49 19.47 2.59 -1.75
N TYR A 50 19.47 1.51 -2.50
CA TYR A 50 18.50 1.24 -3.54
C TYR A 50 17.33 0.38 -3.01
N LEU A 51 16.11 0.70 -3.41
CA LEU A 51 14.90 -0.11 -3.23
C LEU A 51 14.23 -0.31 -4.59
N SER A 52 13.98 -1.54 -4.95
CA SER A 52 13.20 -1.86 -6.14
C SER A 52 11.74 -1.44 -5.97
N ASP A 53 10.99 -1.29 -7.06
CA ASP A 53 9.57 -0.95 -7.00
C ASP A 53 8.77 -1.98 -6.19
N ASN A 54 9.11 -3.27 -6.34
CA ASN A 54 8.46 -4.30 -5.55
C ASN A 54 8.80 -4.21 -4.05
N GLU A 55 10.02 -3.82 -3.69
CA GLU A 55 10.37 -3.57 -2.29
C GLU A 55 9.64 -2.34 -1.74
N LYS A 56 9.56 -1.26 -2.52
CA LYS A 56 8.80 -0.07 -2.16
C LYS A 56 7.33 -0.42 -1.91
N LYS A 57 6.72 -1.22 -2.79
CA LYS A 57 5.35 -1.74 -2.62
C LYS A 57 5.21 -2.54 -1.32
N ALA A 58 6.11 -3.50 -1.07
CA ALA A 58 6.06 -4.32 0.14
C ALA A 58 6.14 -3.46 1.42
N ILE A 59 6.98 -2.43 1.41
CA ILE A 59 7.09 -1.48 2.52
C ILE A 59 5.77 -0.72 2.72
N LEU A 60 5.12 -0.24 1.66
CA LEU A 60 3.84 0.46 1.77
C LEU A 60 2.72 -0.45 2.24
N TYR A 61 2.64 -1.69 1.76
CA TYR A 61 1.69 -2.68 2.28
C TYR A 61 1.91 -2.96 3.76
N LYS A 62 3.18 -3.05 4.19
CA LYS A 62 3.49 -3.21 5.61
C LYS A 62 3.10 -1.98 6.43
N TYR A 63 3.28 -0.78 5.89
CA TYR A 63 2.79 0.44 6.54
C TYR A 63 1.28 0.44 6.68
N ARG A 64 0.53 0.02 5.65
CA ARG A 64 -0.93 -0.15 5.75
C ARG A 64 -1.29 -1.11 6.88
N GLU A 65 -0.72 -2.32 6.84
CA GLU A 65 -1.01 -3.37 7.84
C GLU A 65 -0.85 -2.86 9.27
N ILE A 66 0.24 -2.16 9.56
CA ILE A 66 0.52 -1.66 10.92
C ILE A 66 -0.25 -0.41 11.31
N SER A 67 -0.83 0.31 10.36
CA SER A 67 -1.49 1.60 10.60
C SER A 67 -3.02 1.51 10.59
N ILE A 68 -3.58 0.67 9.73
CA ILE A 68 -5.01 0.52 9.51
C ILE A 68 -5.43 -0.94 9.73
N GLY A 69 -4.66 -1.89 9.23
CA GLY A 69 -4.95 -3.31 9.18
C GLY A 69 -4.66 -3.87 7.79
N ASP A 70 -4.77 -5.18 7.67
CA ASP A 70 -4.46 -5.91 6.44
C ASP A 70 -5.65 -6.03 5.49
N GLU A 71 -6.86 -6.00 6.03
CA GLU A 71 -8.10 -6.15 5.27
C GLU A 71 -8.42 -4.88 4.49
N VAL A 72 -8.74 -5.06 3.20
CA VAL A 72 -9.20 -4.00 2.29
C VAL A 72 -10.60 -4.34 1.81
N ASP A 73 -11.57 -3.52 2.17
CA ASP A 73 -12.93 -3.67 1.69
C ASP A 73 -13.03 -3.22 0.23
N VAL A 74 -13.48 -4.10 -0.66
CA VAL A 74 -13.71 -3.78 -2.06
C VAL A 74 -15.18 -3.88 -2.42
N LYS A 75 -15.66 -2.90 -3.16
CA LYS A 75 -17.00 -2.89 -3.74
C LYS A 75 -16.89 -3.06 -5.26
N PHE A 76 -17.73 -3.90 -5.80
CA PHE A 76 -17.70 -4.16 -7.24
C PHE A 76 -19.09 -4.34 -7.83
N LYS A 77 -19.17 -4.16 -9.13
CA LYS A 77 -20.35 -4.51 -9.93
C LYS A 77 -20.01 -5.75 -10.74
N CYS A 78 -20.85 -6.76 -10.67
CA CYS A 78 -20.64 -8.00 -11.42
C CYS A 78 -20.81 -7.76 -12.92
N ASP A 79 -19.82 -8.13 -13.69
CA ASP A 79 -19.80 -7.92 -15.14
C ASP A 79 -20.86 -8.79 -15.86
N ASN A 80 -21.28 -9.91 -15.25
CA ASN A 80 -22.25 -10.83 -15.82
C ASN A 80 -23.71 -10.44 -15.51
N CYS A 81 -24.04 -10.15 -14.24
CA CYS A 81 -25.43 -9.92 -13.84
C CYS A 81 -25.73 -8.49 -13.36
N GLY A 82 -24.74 -7.60 -13.36
CA GLY A 82 -24.86 -6.21 -12.95
C GLY A 82 -25.12 -5.98 -11.46
N GLN A 83 -25.18 -7.06 -10.65
CA GLN A 83 -25.39 -6.96 -9.21
C GLN A 83 -24.17 -6.34 -8.52
N GLY A 84 -24.42 -5.42 -7.59
CA GLY A 84 -23.38 -4.95 -6.68
C GLY A 84 -22.96 -6.06 -5.73
N GLY A 85 -21.67 -6.09 -5.38
CA GLY A 85 -21.10 -7.00 -4.41
C GLY A 85 -20.03 -6.29 -3.58
N GLU A 86 -19.70 -6.92 -2.47
CA GLU A 86 -18.63 -6.51 -1.56
C GLU A 86 -17.72 -7.71 -1.33
N GLY A 87 -16.45 -7.46 -1.06
CA GLY A 87 -15.48 -8.48 -0.72
C GLY A 87 -14.36 -7.89 0.11
N VAL A 88 -13.59 -8.75 0.76
CA VAL A 88 -12.40 -8.38 1.52
C VAL A 88 -11.18 -8.96 0.84
N LEU A 89 -10.17 -8.16 0.67
CA LEU A 89 -8.86 -8.54 0.15
C LEU A 89 -7.81 -8.36 1.24
N GLU A 90 -6.80 -9.21 1.25
CA GLU A 90 -5.64 -9.08 2.14
C GLU A 90 -4.52 -8.35 1.40
N ALA A 91 -4.09 -7.20 1.92
CA ALA A 91 -3.08 -6.36 1.28
C ALA A 91 -1.65 -6.91 1.43
N SER A 92 -1.35 -7.60 2.54
CA SER A 92 0.02 -8.02 2.90
C SER A 92 0.46 -9.36 2.29
N ASN A 93 -0.26 -9.90 1.33
CA ASN A 93 0.08 -11.20 0.74
C ASN A 93 1.22 -11.09 -0.27
N PHE A 94 2.43 -11.01 0.25
CA PHE A 94 3.66 -11.03 -0.55
C PHE A 94 4.69 -11.99 0.05
N THR A 95 5.54 -12.52 -0.82
CA THR A 95 6.64 -13.41 -0.45
C THR A 95 7.96 -12.70 -0.65
N ILE A 96 8.78 -12.67 0.39
CA ILE A 96 10.14 -12.14 0.36
C ILE A 96 11.10 -13.33 0.24
N PRO A 97 11.92 -13.41 -0.83
CA PRO A 97 12.91 -14.46 -0.96
C PRO A 97 13.92 -14.45 0.20
N SER A 98 14.21 -15.61 0.78
CA SER A 98 15.13 -15.76 1.91
C SER A 98 16.59 -15.51 1.55
N LYS A 99 16.94 -15.69 0.27
CA LYS A 99 18.26 -15.40 -0.29
C LYS A 99 18.07 -14.46 -1.46
N ARG A 100 18.73 -13.32 -1.41
CA ARG A 100 18.59 -12.28 -2.42
C ARG A 100 19.95 -11.75 -2.81
N ASN A 101 20.15 -11.55 -4.12
CA ASN A 101 21.27 -10.81 -4.67
C ASN A 101 20.80 -9.43 -5.12
N ASP A 102 21.06 -8.40 -4.32
CA ASP A 102 20.63 -7.03 -4.57
C ASP A 102 21.27 -6.42 -5.83
N GLU A 103 22.46 -6.88 -6.24
CA GLU A 103 23.14 -6.41 -7.45
C GLU A 103 22.41 -6.86 -8.71
N ASP A 104 21.96 -8.12 -8.76
CA ASP A 104 21.20 -8.64 -9.90
C ASP A 104 19.84 -7.93 -10.01
N VAL A 105 19.14 -7.74 -8.89
CA VAL A 105 17.86 -7.02 -8.87
C VAL A 105 18.03 -5.58 -9.35
N LYS A 106 19.07 -4.88 -8.90
CA LYS A 106 19.35 -3.51 -9.29
C LYS A 106 19.61 -3.36 -10.78
N LYS A 107 20.25 -4.35 -11.41
CA LYS A 107 20.56 -4.32 -12.85
C LYS A 107 19.33 -4.31 -13.75
N LEU A 108 18.27 -5.03 -13.36
CA LEU A 108 17.07 -5.18 -14.19
C LEU A 108 15.83 -4.44 -13.66
N ASP A 109 15.88 -3.91 -12.44
CA ASP A 109 14.77 -3.14 -11.89
C ASP A 109 14.85 -1.69 -12.40
N MET A 110 14.58 -1.53 -13.68
CA MET A 110 14.49 -0.23 -14.30
C MET A 110 13.05 0.25 -14.30
N PRO A 111 12.79 1.54 -14.01
CA PRO A 111 11.45 2.09 -14.17
C PRO A 111 11.03 1.91 -15.63
N VAL A 112 9.97 1.13 -15.84
CA VAL A 112 9.45 0.77 -17.18
C VAL A 112 9.10 2.00 -18.03
N HIS A 113 8.99 3.17 -17.41
CA HIS A 113 8.57 4.42 -18.05
C HIS A 113 9.70 5.35 -18.52
N ASP A 114 10.96 5.07 -18.13
CA ASP A 114 12.10 5.98 -18.43
C ASP A 114 13.35 5.22 -18.89
N THR A 115 13.18 4.07 -19.51
CA THR A 115 14.28 3.27 -20.06
C THR A 115 14.86 3.98 -21.30
N THR A 116 15.81 4.85 -21.06
CA THR A 116 16.73 5.27 -22.12
C THR A 116 17.76 4.18 -22.36
N LEU A 117 18.22 4.03 -23.59
CA LEU A 117 19.35 3.15 -23.95
C LEU A 117 20.55 3.36 -23.01
N GLN A 118 20.73 4.55 -22.47
CA GLN A 118 21.81 4.89 -21.54
C GLN A 118 21.71 4.10 -20.22
N HIS A 119 20.51 3.83 -19.69
CA HIS A 119 20.35 3.02 -18.47
C HIS A 119 20.84 1.59 -18.65
N PHE A 120 20.64 0.99 -19.83
CA PHE A 120 21.18 -0.34 -20.12
C PHE A 120 22.71 -0.34 -20.15
N VAL A 121 23.32 0.71 -20.72
CA VAL A 121 24.77 0.89 -20.74
C VAL A 121 25.33 1.09 -19.33
N ASP A 122 24.68 1.93 -18.52
CA ASP A 122 25.14 2.26 -17.16
C ASP A 122 25.16 1.02 -16.23
N PHE A 123 24.34 0.02 -16.51
CA PHE A 123 24.30 -1.24 -15.76
C PHE A 123 25.01 -2.41 -16.48
N GLY A 124 25.63 -2.15 -17.64
CA GLY A 124 26.36 -3.17 -18.42
C GLY A 124 25.46 -4.29 -18.96
N VAL A 125 24.16 -4.03 -19.12
CA VAL A 125 23.18 -5.02 -19.63
C VAL A 125 23.32 -5.14 -21.16
N ASP A 126 23.75 -4.10 -21.83
CA ASP A 126 24.03 -4.04 -23.27
C ASP A 126 25.26 -4.88 -23.69
N GLU A 127 26.14 -5.20 -22.73
CA GLU A 127 27.30 -6.05 -22.95
C GLU A 127 26.99 -7.57 -22.83
N LEU A 128 25.78 -7.92 -22.32
CA LEU A 128 25.34 -9.30 -22.16
C LEU A 128 24.88 -9.87 -23.51
N ASP A 129 25.24 -11.11 -23.77
CA ASP A 129 24.59 -11.84 -24.83
C ASP A 129 23.17 -12.30 -24.42
N ILE A 130 22.41 -12.89 -25.34
CA ILE A 130 21.00 -13.26 -25.12
C ILE A 130 20.90 -14.29 -23.99
N ASP A 131 21.80 -15.25 -23.95
CA ASP A 131 21.76 -16.34 -22.96
C ASP A 131 22.11 -15.78 -21.57
N GLU A 132 23.13 -14.93 -21.46
CA GLU A 132 23.48 -14.24 -20.21
C GLU A 132 22.37 -13.31 -19.71
N PHE A 133 21.66 -12.64 -20.62
CA PHE A 133 20.52 -11.80 -20.27
C PHE A 133 19.34 -12.64 -19.74
N GLU A 134 19.04 -13.78 -20.36
CA GLU A 134 17.98 -14.68 -19.89
C GLU A 134 18.33 -15.28 -18.52
N GLU A 135 19.57 -15.73 -18.31
CA GLU A 135 20.04 -16.19 -17.01
C GLU A 135 19.96 -15.09 -15.92
N LEU A 136 20.31 -13.86 -16.27
CA LEU A 136 20.19 -12.74 -15.34
C LEU A 136 18.73 -12.48 -15.00
N LYS A 137 17.84 -12.50 -15.99
CA LYS A 137 16.40 -12.32 -15.82
C LYS A 137 15.80 -13.39 -14.89
N ASP A 138 16.17 -14.65 -15.07
CA ASP A 138 15.71 -15.74 -14.22
C ASP A 138 16.21 -15.57 -12.78
N ARG A 139 17.50 -15.23 -12.60
CA ARG A 139 18.05 -14.92 -11.26
C ARG A 139 17.34 -13.75 -10.60
N VAL A 140 16.95 -12.72 -11.36
CA VAL A 140 16.22 -11.58 -10.83
C VAL A 140 14.82 -11.99 -10.42
N GLN A 141 14.12 -12.78 -11.22
CA GLN A 141 12.78 -13.26 -10.86
C GLN A 141 12.80 -14.05 -9.55
N ASP A 142 13.80 -14.91 -9.35
CA ASP A 142 13.97 -15.70 -8.14
C ASP A 142 14.32 -14.85 -6.91
N ASN A 143 14.85 -13.64 -7.14
CA ASN A 143 15.30 -12.72 -6.08
C ASN A 143 14.33 -11.56 -5.81
N GLN A 144 13.31 -11.38 -6.64
CA GLN A 144 12.33 -10.31 -6.44
C GLN A 144 11.33 -10.64 -5.34
N VAL A 145 10.85 -9.61 -4.67
CA VAL A 145 9.64 -9.71 -3.86
C VAL A 145 8.49 -10.02 -4.80
N THR A 146 7.78 -11.11 -4.54
CA THR A 146 6.62 -11.52 -5.32
C THR A 146 5.35 -11.25 -4.56
N PHE A 147 4.34 -10.78 -5.28
CA PHE A 147 3.04 -10.45 -4.72
C PHE A 147 1.98 -11.32 -5.38
N ASP A 148 1.06 -11.82 -4.58
CA ASP A 148 -0.20 -12.35 -5.09
C ASP A 148 -1.25 -11.23 -5.07
N PHE A 149 -1.11 -10.29 -6.00
CA PHE A 149 -2.02 -9.15 -6.12
C PHE A 149 -3.36 -9.49 -6.77
N ILE A 150 -3.44 -10.63 -7.44
CA ILE A 150 -4.67 -11.05 -8.10
C ILE A 150 -5.54 -11.78 -7.09
N ARG A 151 -6.60 -11.12 -6.69
CA ARG A 151 -7.63 -11.70 -5.83
C ARG A 151 -8.92 -11.91 -6.58
N THR A 152 -9.59 -12.99 -6.26
CA THR A 152 -10.85 -13.36 -6.88
C THR A 152 -11.97 -13.28 -5.85
N VAL A 153 -12.97 -12.46 -6.14
CA VAL A 153 -14.20 -12.37 -5.36
C VAL A 153 -15.37 -12.91 -6.16
N LYS A 154 -16.23 -13.72 -5.54
CA LYS A 154 -17.40 -14.32 -6.21
C LYS A 154 -18.63 -13.47 -6.02
N CYS A 155 -19.36 -13.25 -7.12
CA CYS A 155 -20.67 -12.62 -7.07
C CYS A 155 -21.65 -13.49 -6.30
N MET A 156 -22.29 -12.96 -5.26
CA MET A 156 -23.25 -13.70 -4.44
C MET A 156 -24.47 -14.17 -5.22
N LYS A 157 -24.84 -13.50 -6.32
CA LYS A 157 -26.02 -13.83 -7.11
C LYS A 157 -25.76 -14.89 -8.18
N CYS A 158 -24.71 -14.74 -8.97
CA CYS A 158 -24.45 -15.61 -10.13
C CYS A 158 -23.16 -16.41 -10.03
N GLN A 159 -22.44 -16.30 -8.95
CA GLN A 159 -21.18 -16.98 -8.66
C GLN A 159 -20.04 -16.69 -9.66
N THR A 160 -20.23 -15.70 -10.55
CA THR A 160 -19.18 -15.26 -11.46
C THR A 160 -18.03 -14.65 -10.66
N GLU A 161 -16.82 -15.05 -10.98
CA GLU A 161 -15.61 -14.54 -10.36
C GLU A 161 -15.22 -13.19 -10.95
N LYS A 162 -14.92 -12.22 -10.08
CA LYS A 162 -14.31 -10.94 -10.41
C LYS A 162 -12.87 -10.95 -9.90
N LYS A 163 -11.94 -10.72 -10.80
CA LYS A 163 -10.51 -10.59 -10.45
C LYS A 163 -10.20 -9.13 -10.15
N PHE A 164 -9.48 -8.91 -9.05
CA PHE A 164 -8.89 -7.63 -8.67
C PHE A 164 -7.38 -7.76 -8.77
N ASP A 165 -6.77 -6.84 -9.47
CA ASP A 165 -5.32 -6.71 -9.58
C ASP A 165 -4.88 -5.46 -8.83
N LEU A 166 -4.25 -5.64 -7.67
CA LEU A 166 -3.78 -4.57 -6.81
C LEU A 166 -2.35 -4.11 -7.15
N SER A 167 -1.80 -4.54 -8.28
CA SER A 167 -0.41 -4.24 -8.66
C SER A 167 -0.17 -2.80 -9.10
N ALA A 168 -1.21 -2.10 -9.55
CA ALA A 168 -1.10 -0.72 -10.00
C ALA A 168 -0.85 0.24 -8.83
N LEU A 169 0.00 1.25 -9.04
CA LEU A 169 0.30 2.27 -8.02
C LEU A 169 -0.95 3.00 -7.52
N ASP A 170 -1.92 3.24 -8.40
CA ASP A 170 -3.19 3.88 -8.03
C ASP A 170 -3.91 3.11 -6.94
N TYR A 171 -3.97 1.78 -7.06
CA TYR A 171 -4.54 0.94 -6.02
C TYR A 171 -3.77 1.04 -4.70
N ILE A 172 -2.43 1.13 -4.75
CA ILE A 172 -1.62 1.23 -3.53
C ILE A 172 -1.96 2.51 -2.76
N ILE A 173 -2.14 3.64 -3.46
CA ILE A 173 -2.53 4.89 -2.82
C ILE A 173 -3.94 4.78 -2.23
N GLU A 174 -4.88 4.22 -2.98
CA GLU A 174 -6.26 4.01 -2.53
C GLU A 174 -6.35 3.09 -1.30
N ILE A 175 -5.52 2.06 -1.23
CA ILE A 175 -5.51 1.15 -0.09
C ILE A 175 -4.77 1.69 1.14
N MET A 176 -3.96 2.73 1.00
CA MET A 176 -3.30 3.39 2.16
C MET A 176 -4.28 4.12 3.07
N SER A 177 -5.56 4.17 2.73
CA SER A 177 -6.63 4.67 3.60
C SER A 177 -7.93 3.96 3.30
N ASP A 178 -8.68 3.58 4.33
CA ASP A 178 -10.06 3.08 4.19
C ASP A 178 -11.06 4.23 4.04
N ASP A 179 -10.60 5.46 4.17
CA ASP A 179 -11.41 6.66 4.09
C ASP A 179 -11.28 7.34 2.71
N THR A 180 -12.35 8.01 2.31
CA THR A 180 -12.26 9.08 1.31
C THR A 180 -11.88 10.38 2.03
N LEU A 181 -11.36 11.35 1.28
CA LEU A 181 -11.06 12.68 1.86
C LEU A 181 -12.28 13.29 2.57
N MET A 182 -13.48 13.10 2.01
CA MET A 182 -14.72 13.59 2.61
C MET A 182 -15.07 12.86 3.91
N SER A 183 -14.93 11.53 3.96
CA SER A 183 -15.18 10.75 5.18
C SER A 183 -14.16 11.08 6.26
N MET A 184 -12.90 11.32 5.89
CA MET A 184 -11.86 11.79 6.77
C MET A 184 -12.26 13.11 7.47
N TYR A 185 -12.69 14.13 6.71
CA TYR A 185 -13.14 15.39 7.29
C TYR A 185 -14.40 15.24 8.17
N LYS A 186 -15.33 14.34 7.82
CA LYS A 186 -16.47 14.02 8.67
C LYS A 186 -16.02 13.38 9.99
N SER A 187 -15.06 12.48 9.95
CA SER A 187 -14.46 11.84 11.14
C SER A 187 -13.78 12.86 12.04
N TYR A 188 -13.00 13.80 11.47
CA TYR A 188 -12.42 14.91 12.22
C TYR A 188 -13.49 15.74 12.94
N ASN A 189 -14.50 16.18 12.18
CA ASN A 189 -15.56 17.01 12.74
C ASN A 189 -16.31 16.27 13.85
N PHE A 190 -16.56 14.98 13.68
CA PHE A 190 -17.23 14.13 14.66
C PHE A 190 -16.40 14.02 15.95
N LEU A 191 -15.12 13.75 15.88
CA LEU A 191 -14.22 13.63 17.03
C LEU A 191 -14.03 14.98 17.75
N ILE A 192 -13.90 16.08 17.03
CA ILE A 192 -13.73 17.41 17.61
C ILE A 192 -15.03 17.83 18.30
N TYR A 193 -16.17 17.68 17.65
CA TYR A 193 -17.44 18.22 18.14
C TYR A 193 -18.09 17.36 19.24
N PHE A 194 -18.08 16.04 19.06
CA PHE A 194 -18.71 15.10 19.98
C PHE A 194 -17.71 14.41 20.91
N GLY A 195 -16.49 14.19 20.46
CA GLY A 195 -15.45 13.60 21.26
C GLY A 195 -14.64 14.59 22.08
N HIS A 196 -14.86 15.90 21.87
CA HIS A 196 -14.11 16.99 22.52
C HIS A 196 -12.58 16.91 22.34
N HIS A 197 -12.14 16.29 21.24
CA HIS A 197 -10.72 16.29 20.87
C HIS A 197 -10.32 17.62 20.24
N THR A 198 -9.06 18.01 20.42
CA THR A 198 -8.49 19.11 19.62
C THR A 198 -8.13 18.60 18.22
N LYS A 199 -7.99 19.51 17.27
CA LYS A 199 -7.54 19.15 15.92
C LYS A 199 -6.16 18.46 15.97
N GLU A 200 -5.24 19.01 16.74
CA GLU A 200 -3.89 18.47 16.95
C GLU A 200 -3.95 17.07 17.60
N GLY A 201 -4.91 16.87 18.51
CA GLY A 201 -5.16 15.55 19.11
C GLY A 201 -5.57 14.52 18.07
N VAL A 202 -6.50 14.87 17.17
CA VAL A 202 -6.92 13.99 16.07
C VAL A 202 -5.78 13.78 15.07
N ASP A 203 -5.04 14.82 14.70
CA ASP A 203 -3.91 14.77 13.79
C ASP A 203 -2.81 13.80 14.29
N SER A 204 -2.63 13.70 15.60
CA SER A 204 -1.61 12.86 16.24
C SER A 204 -2.03 11.41 16.45
N MET A 205 -3.31 11.07 16.33
CA MET A 205 -3.81 9.69 16.47
C MET A 205 -3.28 8.81 15.34
N TYR A 206 -3.15 7.53 15.64
CA TYR A 206 -3.06 6.52 14.58
C TYR A 206 -4.42 6.30 13.92
N PRO A 207 -4.52 5.93 12.64
CA PRO A 207 -5.80 5.66 11.98
C PRO A 207 -6.66 4.64 12.71
N PHE A 208 -6.06 3.56 13.22
CA PHE A 208 -6.79 2.56 14.01
C PHE A 208 -7.34 3.13 15.34
N GLU A 209 -6.59 4.01 16.03
CA GLU A 209 -7.09 4.67 17.25
C GLU A 209 -8.28 5.56 16.94
N ARG A 210 -8.21 6.33 15.85
CA ARG A 210 -9.31 7.16 15.35
C ARG A 210 -10.56 6.33 15.13
N SER A 211 -10.46 5.19 14.48
CA SER A 211 -11.57 4.29 14.22
C SER A 211 -12.18 3.74 15.52
N ILE A 212 -11.36 3.37 16.50
CA ILE A 212 -11.82 2.94 17.84
C ILE A 212 -12.60 4.05 18.53
N PHE A 213 -12.08 5.28 18.58
CA PHE A 213 -12.76 6.40 19.23
C PHE A 213 -14.12 6.72 18.58
N ILE A 214 -14.18 6.69 17.24
CA ILE A 214 -15.45 6.87 16.52
C ILE A 214 -16.45 5.76 16.88
N GLY A 215 -16.01 4.52 16.92
CA GLY A 215 -16.85 3.39 17.33
C GLY A 215 -17.40 3.53 18.75
N LEU A 216 -16.56 3.93 19.70
CA LEU A 216 -16.96 4.16 21.09
C LEU A 216 -17.97 5.31 21.21
N LEU A 217 -17.74 6.43 20.51
CA LEU A 217 -18.67 7.57 20.54
C LEU A 217 -20.02 7.22 19.93
N ASN A 218 -20.07 6.45 18.83
CA ASN A 218 -21.30 5.99 18.23
C ASN A 218 -22.09 5.10 19.19
N LYS A 219 -21.42 4.15 19.85
CA LYS A 219 -22.05 3.29 20.84
C LYS A 219 -22.63 4.08 22.02
N THR A 220 -21.86 5.03 22.57
CA THR A 220 -22.32 5.90 23.66
C THR A 220 -23.56 6.68 23.24
N LYS A 221 -23.60 7.19 22.01
CA LYS A 221 -24.73 7.94 21.47
C LYS A 221 -25.98 7.07 21.32
N GLU A 222 -25.84 5.83 20.86
CA GLU A 222 -26.93 4.85 20.78
C GLU A 222 -27.51 4.50 22.17
N ASP A 223 -26.62 4.36 23.15
CA ASP A 223 -27.05 4.02 24.53
C ASP A 223 -27.79 5.20 25.23
N LEU A 224 -27.45 6.44 24.89
CA LEU A 224 -28.13 7.63 25.37
C LEU A 224 -29.51 7.90 24.71
N THR A 225 -29.76 7.26 23.55
CA THR A 225 -31.01 7.45 22.79
C THR A 225 -32.06 6.35 23.07
N LYS A 226 -31.73 5.34 23.85
CA LYS A 226 -32.61 4.29 24.34
C LYS A 226 -33.26 4.68 25.69
#